data_475b4105f9e1d057c2c1b88db89abc94
#
_entry.id   475b4105f9e1d057c2c1b88db89abc94
#
_cell.length_a   1.000
_cell.length_b   1.000
_cell.length_c   1.000
_cell.angle_alpha   90.00
_cell.angle_beta   90.00
_cell.angle_gamma   90.00
#
_symmetry.space_group_name_H-M   'P 1'
#
loop_
_entity.id
_entity.type
_entity.pdbx_description
1 polymer ?
#
loop_
_entity_poly.entity_id
_entity_poly.type
_entity_poly.pdbx_seq_one_letter_code
_entity_poly.pdbx_strand_id
1 'polypeptide(L)'
;PFAALLVPPAAPTPPTDSVQADDLSPAATPQPLPTMPPSNAQNGTTVPNAALAAADITLYDADTGTNRVVSVRDFLIGAAACEMPPTWNDDTLLAQMVASHSYALALGAPMQVNSALCAGWTDAEVLEARWGDDFTAYYSRFAALADEAAGALLCYGGAPAAACYHSISNG
;
A
#
# COMPACT_ATOMS: atom_id res chain seq x y z
N PRO A 1 43.57 -37.77 -32.10
CA PRO A 1 42.22 -37.27 -32.09
C PRO A 1 42.22 -35.81 -31.66
N PHE A 2 41.78 -34.93 -32.58
CA PHE A 2 41.75 -33.50 -32.40
C PHE A 2 40.49 -33.13 -31.58
N ALA A 3 40.69 -32.49 -30.43
CA ALA A 3 39.61 -31.86 -29.70
C ALA A 3 39.34 -30.49 -30.33
N ALA A 4 38.17 -30.33 -30.95
CA ALA A 4 37.69 -29.04 -31.47
C ALA A 4 37.25 -28.16 -30.29
N LEU A 5 37.94 -27.05 -30.12
CA LEU A 5 37.60 -26.01 -29.17
C LEU A 5 36.39 -25.23 -29.72
N LEU A 6 35.20 -25.44 -29.11
CA LEU A 6 33.98 -24.72 -29.50
C LEU A 6 34.04 -23.31 -28.89
N VAL A 7 34.24 -22.30 -29.73
CA VAL A 7 34.17 -20.90 -29.32
C VAL A 7 32.69 -20.48 -29.32
N PRO A 8 32.13 -19.97 -28.20
CA PRO A 8 30.77 -19.47 -28.19
C PRO A 8 30.61 -18.20 -29.03
N PRO A 9 29.47 -17.97 -29.69
CA PRO A 9 29.24 -16.76 -30.47
C PRO A 9 29.19 -15.52 -29.55
N ALA A 10 29.79 -14.43 -30.04
CA ALA A 10 29.79 -13.13 -29.38
C ALA A 10 28.38 -12.59 -29.20
N ALA A 11 28.12 -12.03 -27.99
CA ALA A 11 26.89 -11.34 -27.70
C ALA A 11 26.69 -10.11 -28.58
N PRO A 12 25.47 -9.77 -29.01
CA PRO A 12 25.21 -8.60 -29.82
C PRO A 12 25.48 -7.33 -29.00
N THR A 13 26.24 -6.41 -29.58
CA THR A 13 26.47 -5.06 -29.03
C THR A 13 25.18 -4.25 -29.10
N PRO A 14 24.82 -3.49 -28.05
CA PRO A 14 23.66 -2.59 -28.10
C PRO A 14 23.92 -1.46 -29.11
N PRO A 15 22.87 -0.95 -29.80
CA PRO A 15 23.01 0.16 -30.71
C PRO A 15 23.41 1.43 -29.94
N THR A 16 24.47 2.07 -30.41
CA THR A 16 24.90 3.40 -29.96
C THR A 16 24.00 4.41 -30.65
N ASP A 17 22.88 4.76 -29.99
CA ASP A 17 22.05 5.87 -30.42
C ASP A 17 22.68 7.16 -29.92
N SER A 18 23.29 7.91 -30.81
CA SER A 18 23.78 9.25 -30.56
C SER A 18 22.60 10.20 -30.46
N VAL A 19 22.14 10.47 -29.23
CA VAL A 19 21.17 11.53 -28.95
C VAL A 19 21.86 12.87 -29.21
N GLN A 20 21.45 13.53 -30.29
CA GLN A 20 21.76 14.92 -30.58
C GLN A 20 21.24 15.83 -29.47
N ALA A 21 22.16 16.51 -28.80
CA ALA A 21 21.85 17.59 -27.87
C ALA A 21 21.54 18.84 -28.70
N ASP A 22 20.23 19.06 -28.97
CA ASP A 22 19.70 20.36 -29.38
C ASP A 22 18.17 20.29 -29.39
N ASP A 23 17.59 20.47 -28.24
CA ASP A 23 16.31 21.16 -28.04
C ASP A 23 16.12 21.47 -26.53
N LEU A 24 16.86 22.48 -26.06
CA LEU A 24 16.52 23.13 -24.79
C LEU A 24 15.34 24.07 -25.05
N SER A 25 14.14 23.51 -25.09
CA SER A 25 12.93 24.31 -24.93
C SER A 25 12.98 25.02 -23.57
N PRO A 26 12.70 26.33 -23.49
CA PRO A 26 12.81 27.08 -22.23
C PRO A 26 11.92 26.42 -21.18
N ALA A 27 12.51 26.15 -20.01
CA ALA A 27 11.85 25.59 -18.85
C ALA A 27 10.54 26.36 -18.60
N ALA A 28 9.43 25.62 -18.64
CA ALA A 28 8.13 26.18 -18.26
C ALA A 28 8.25 26.73 -16.84
N THR A 29 7.96 28.02 -16.69
CA THR A 29 7.88 28.68 -15.39
C THR A 29 6.95 27.85 -14.50
N PRO A 30 7.38 27.44 -13.28
CA PRO A 30 6.52 26.70 -12.40
C PRO A 30 5.24 27.50 -12.13
N GLN A 31 4.10 26.99 -12.58
CA GLN A 31 2.83 27.57 -12.23
C GLN A 31 2.68 27.46 -10.71
N PRO A 32 2.25 28.54 -10.03
CA PRO A 32 1.94 28.45 -8.61
C PRO A 32 0.85 27.38 -8.45
N LEU A 33 1.09 26.43 -7.53
CA LEU A 33 0.06 25.47 -7.12
C LEU A 33 -1.23 26.24 -6.85
N PRO A 34 -2.39 25.73 -7.31
CA PRO A 34 -3.67 26.32 -6.95
C PRO A 34 -3.72 26.41 -5.43
N THR A 35 -3.75 27.63 -4.91
CA THR A 35 -3.96 27.90 -3.50
C THR A 35 -5.32 27.30 -3.17
N MET A 36 -5.35 26.19 -2.44
CA MET A 36 -6.60 25.67 -1.89
C MET A 36 -7.25 26.83 -1.10
N PRO A 37 -8.53 27.11 -1.30
CA PRO A 37 -9.21 28.08 -0.45
C PRO A 37 -9.00 27.66 0.99
N PRO A 38 -8.81 28.61 1.94
CA PRO A 38 -8.67 28.27 3.34
C PRO A 38 -9.87 27.40 3.69
N SER A 39 -9.60 26.15 4.05
CA SER A 39 -10.60 25.27 4.62
C SER A 39 -11.16 26.05 5.80
N ASN A 40 -12.39 26.49 5.68
CA ASN A 40 -13.14 27.01 6.80
C ASN A 40 -13.31 25.78 7.71
N ALA A 41 -12.32 25.55 8.56
CA ALA A 41 -12.36 24.55 9.60
C ALA A 41 -13.48 24.95 10.56
N GLN A 42 -14.68 24.67 10.13
CA GLN A 42 -15.78 24.56 11.05
C GLN A 42 -15.42 23.35 11.93
N ASN A 43 -15.09 23.65 13.17
CA ASN A 43 -14.91 22.72 14.27
C ASN A 43 -16.15 21.82 14.42
N GLY A 44 -16.26 20.86 13.53
CA GLY A 44 -17.04 19.67 13.65
C GLY A 44 -16.03 18.53 13.65
N THR A 45 -15.31 18.38 14.75
CA THR A 45 -14.68 17.11 15.08
C THR A 45 -15.82 16.13 15.33
N THR A 46 -16.46 15.68 14.26
CA THR A 46 -17.16 14.40 14.31
C THR A 46 -16.05 13.39 14.39
N VAL A 47 -15.65 13.07 15.62
CA VAL A 47 -14.86 11.89 15.89
C VAL A 47 -15.59 10.79 15.15
N PRO A 48 -14.98 10.11 14.14
CA PRO A 48 -15.61 8.99 13.49
C PRO A 48 -16.12 8.11 14.61
N ASN A 49 -17.37 7.67 14.54
CA ASN A 49 -17.97 6.87 15.57
C ASN A 49 -16.94 5.80 15.97
N ALA A 50 -16.45 5.81 17.21
CA ALA A 50 -15.44 4.88 17.68
C ALA A 50 -15.87 3.42 17.44
N ALA A 51 -17.19 3.16 17.40
CA ALA A 51 -17.75 1.89 17.01
C ALA A 51 -17.49 1.53 15.54
N LEU A 52 -17.45 2.51 14.62
CA LEU A 52 -17.13 2.28 13.21
C LEU A 52 -15.65 1.94 13.03
N ALA A 53 -14.77 2.67 13.72
CA ALA A 53 -13.34 2.40 13.68
C ALA A 53 -12.93 1.07 14.33
N ALA A 54 -13.77 0.52 15.21
CA ALA A 54 -13.56 -0.77 15.86
C ALA A 54 -14.33 -1.92 15.22
N ALA A 55 -15.11 -1.66 14.16
CA ALA A 55 -15.90 -2.69 13.50
C ALA A 55 -15.03 -3.66 12.70
N ASP A 56 -15.32 -4.95 12.78
CA ASP A 56 -14.67 -5.97 11.96
C ASP A 56 -14.81 -5.65 10.46
N ILE A 57 -13.78 -5.97 9.70
CA ILE A 57 -13.74 -5.73 8.26
C ILE A 57 -14.19 -7.00 7.52
N THR A 58 -15.13 -6.84 6.59
CA THR A 58 -15.53 -7.92 5.70
C THR A 58 -14.74 -7.85 4.41
N LEU A 59 -14.08 -8.96 4.07
CA LEU A 59 -13.29 -9.15 2.85
C LEU A 59 -13.96 -10.18 1.95
N TYR A 60 -13.85 -10.01 0.64
CA TYR A 60 -14.07 -11.10 -0.31
C TYR A 60 -12.72 -11.59 -0.81
N ASP A 61 -12.34 -12.80 -0.43
CA ASP A 61 -11.08 -13.39 -0.79
C ASP A 61 -11.21 -14.17 -2.10
N ALA A 62 -10.58 -13.68 -3.15
CA ALA A 62 -10.62 -14.28 -4.48
C ALA A 62 -9.87 -15.63 -4.56
N ASP A 63 -8.93 -15.90 -3.63
CA ASP A 63 -8.25 -17.18 -3.54
C ASP A 63 -9.20 -18.31 -3.14
N THR A 64 -9.99 -18.06 -2.09
CA THR A 64 -10.94 -19.05 -1.57
C THR A 64 -12.34 -18.92 -2.16
N GLY A 65 -12.65 -17.82 -2.84
CA GLY A 65 -13.97 -17.50 -3.37
C GLY A 65 -15.02 -17.21 -2.29
N THR A 66 -14.58 -16.84 -1.08
CA THR A 66 -15.48 -16.67 0.08
C THR A 66 -15.31 -15.32 0.77
N ASN A 67 -16.35 -14.90 1.49
CA ASN A 67 -16.25 -13.78 2.41
C ASN A 67 -15.55 -14.22 3.71
N ARG A 68 -14.67 -13.33 4.19
CA ARG A 68 -13.98 -13.46 5.48
C ARG A 68 -14.28 -12.24 6.32
N VAL A 69 -14.49 -12.44 7.61
CA VAL A 69 -14.59 -11.35 8.59
C VAL A 69 -13.35 -11.38 9.45
N VAL A 70 -12.63 -10.27 9.48
CA VAL A 70 -11.37 -10.14 10.22
C VAL A 70 -11.45 -8.97 11.18
N SER A 71 -10.74 -9.07 12.31
CA SER A 71 -10.63 -7.95 13.24
C SER A 71 -9.91 -6.77 12.55
N VAL A 72 -10.21 -5.54 12.99
CA VAL A 72 -9.47 -4.34 12.50
C VAL A 72 -7.98 -4.55 12.62
N ARG A 73 -7.51 -5.08 13.74
CA ARG A 73 -6.09 -5.32 13.99
C ARG A 73 -5.48 -6.26 12.94
N ASP A 74 -6.10 -7.42 12.70
CA ASP A 74 -5.60 -8.39 11.73
C ASP A 74 -5.70 -7.84 10.31
N PHE A 75 -6.74 -7.04 10.01
CA PHE A 75 -6.85 -6.34 8.75
C PHE A 75 -5.68 -5.38 8.52
N LEU A 76 -5.37 -4.52 9.50
CA LEU A 76 -4.30 -3.54 9.39
C LEU A 76 -2.93 -4.18 9.20
N ILE A 77 -2.64 -5.27 9.93
CA ILE A 77 -1.39 -6.03 9.78
C ILE A 77 -1.30 -6.60 8.36
N GLY A 78 -2.29 -7.35 7.93
CA GLY A 78 -2.27 -8.04 6.64
C GLY A 78 -2.28 -7.09 5.45
N ALA A 79 -3.08 -6.02 5.50
CA ALA A 79 -3.14 -5.04 4.43
C ALA A 79 -1.83 -4.26 4.29
N ALA A 80 -1.27 -3.75 5.38
CA ALA A 80 -0.01 -3.01 5.33
C ALA A 80 1.18 -3.91 4.91
N ALA A 81 1.21 -5.16 5.37
CA ALA A 81 2.25 -6.12 5.00
C ALA A 81 2.23 -6.53 3.53
N CYS A 82 1.08 -6.43 2.86
CA CYS A 82 0.98 -6.66 1.42
C CYS A 82 1.56 -5.49 0.59
N GLU A 83 1.40 -4.27 1.08
CA GLU A 83 1.71 -3.05 0.33
C GLU A 83 3.11 -2.51 0.63
N MET A 84 3.62 -2.74 1.85
CA MET A 84 4.83 -2.09 2.34
C MET A 84 5.90 -3.10 2.79
N PRO A 85 7.18 -2.87 2.41
CA PRO A 85 8.29 -3.63 2.97
C PRO A 85 8.33 -3.50 4.50
N PRO A 86 8.56 -4.61 5.26
CA PRO A 86 8.56 -4.57 6.72
C PRO A 86 9.72 -3.78 7.32
N THR A 87 10.69 -3.36 6.50
CA THR A 87 11.86 -2.57 6.90
C THR A 87 11.64 -1.06 6.80
N TRP A 88 10.50 -0.61 6.27
CA TRP A 88 10.20 0.82 6.18
C TRP A 88 9.93 1.42 7.57
N ASN A 89 10.01 2.75 7.70
CA ASN A 89 9.83 3.42 8.98
C ASN A 89 8.38 3.29 9.50
N ASP A 90 8.20 3.48 10.81
CA ASP A 90 6.92 3.30 11.49
C ASP A 90 5.86 4.29 10.99
N ASP A 91 6.22 5.55 10.76
CA ASP A 91 5.28 6.56 10.28
C ASP A 91 4.68 6.19 8.92
N THR A 92 5.50 5.61 8.03
CA THR A 92 5.03 5.17 6.71
C THR A 92 4.09 3.97 6.83
N LEU A 93 4.41 3.00 7.69
CA LEU A 93 3.55 1.85 7.96
C LEU A 93 2.24 2.27 8.62
N LEU A 94 2.27 3.18 9.59
CA LEU A 94 1.07 3.76 10.21
C LEU A 94 0.20 4.49 9.20
N ALA A 95 0.78 5.33 8.35
CA ALA A 95 0.05 6.05 7.32
C ALA A 95 -0.66 5.09 6.35
N GLN A 96 0.02 4.00 5.95
CA GLN A 96 -0.58 2.95 5.12
C GLN A 96 -1.73 2.24 5.83
N MET A 97 -1.57 1.88 7.10
CA MET A 97 -2.62 1.25 7.89
C MET A 97 -3.87 2.12 7.97
N VAL A 98 -3.72 3.41 8.28
CA VAL A 98 -4.83 4.37 8.36
C VAL A 98 -5.51 4.56 6.99
N ALA A 99 -4.74 4.63 5.91
CA ALA A 99 -5.27 4.74 4.55
C ALA A 99 -6.09 3.50 4.16
N SER A 100 -5.53 2.29 4.37
CA SER A 100 -6.20 1.03 4.08
C SER A 100 -7.49 0.84 4.89
N HIS A 101 -7.48 1.18 6.17
CA HIS A 101 -8.65 1.13 7.04
C HIS A 101 -9.77 2.04 6.54
N SER A 102 -9.43 3.30 6.27
CA SER A 102 -10.38 4.29 5.77
C SER A 102 -10.99 3.87 4.44
N TYR A 103 -10.15 3.34 3.54
CA TYR A 103 -10.59 2.84 2.24
C TYR A 103 -11.57 1.66 2.38
N ALA A 104 -11.23 0.66 3.20
CA ALA A 104 -12.09 -0.51 3.41
C ALA A 104 -13.48 -0.12 3.95
N LEU A 105 -13.54 0.81 4.90
CA LEU A 105 -14.80 1.31 5.45
C LEU A 105 -15.58 2.18 4.44
N ALA A 106 -14.89 2.94 3.59
CA ALA A 106 -15.52 3.79 2.59
C ALA A 106 -16.19 3.00 1.45
N LEU A 107 -15.76 1.77 1.19
CA LEU A 107 -16.34 0.93 0.13
C LEU A 107 -17.81 0.57 0.39
N GLY A 108 -18.23 0.44 1.63
CA GLY A 108 -19.59 0.02 1.98
C GLY A 108 -19.99 -1.39 1.49
N ALA A 109 -18.99 -2.19 1.07
CA ALA A 109 -19.12 -3.55 0.54
C ALA A 109 -17.85 -4.34 0.91
N PRO A 110 -17.85 -5.68 0.84
CA PRO A 110 -16.66 -6.47 1.09
C PRO A 110 -15.49 -6.02 0.20
N MET A 111 -14.34 -5.72 0.81
CA MET A 111 -13.14 -5.36 0.08
C MET A 111 -12.60 -6.58 -0.66
N GLN A 112 -12.34 -6.46 -1.96
CA GLN A 112 -11.78 -7.53 -2.78
C GLN A 112 -10.29 -7.69 -2.48
N VAL A 113 -9.89 -8.92 -2.13
CA VAL A 113 -8.50 -9.27 -1.84
C VAL A 113 -8.13 -10.62 -2.48
N ASN A 114 -6.85 -10.93 -2.53
CA ASN A 114 -6.36 -12.30 -2.79
C ASN A 114 -5.29 -12.61 -1.74
N SER A 115 -5.65 -13.39 -0.73
CA SER A 115 -4.79 -13.65 0.42
C SER A 115 -3.52 -14.42 0.04
N ALA A 116 -3.60 -15.40 -0.85
CA ALA A 116 -2.44 -16.20 -1.28
C ALA A 116 -1.42 -15.35 -2.07
N LEU A 117 -1.88 -14.36 -2.84
CA LEU A 117 -1.02 -13.46 -3.62
C LEU A 117 -0.58 -12.22 -2.83
N CYS A 118 -1.01 -12.07 -1.57
CA CYS A 118 -0.80 -10.85 -0.79
C CYS A 118 -1.26 -9.60 -1.57
N ALA A 119 -2.46 -9.68 -2.16
CA ALA A 119 -3.06 -8.57 -2.90
C ALA A 119 -4.21 -7.97 -2.08
N GLY A 120 -3.99 -6.77 -1.54
CA GLY A 120 -4.90 -6.03 -0.69
C GLY A 120 -4.94 -6.48 0.76
N TRP A 121 -4.79 -7.77 1.05
CA TRP A 121 -4.72 -8.33 2.39
C TRP A 121 -4.22 -9.78 2.37
N THR A 122 -3.59 -10.20 3.47
CA THR A 122 -3.23 -11.61 3.73
C THR A 122 -3.30 -11.93 5.22
N ASP A 123 -3.30 -13.21 5.56
CA ASP A 123 -3.27 -13.67 6.96
C ASP A 123 -1.84 -13.92 7.48
N ALA A 124 -1.76 -14.20 8.79
CA ALA A 124 -0.49 -14.41 9.47
C ALA A 124 0.26 -15.65 8.95
N GLU A 125 -0.46 -16.68 8.49
CA GLU A 125 0.16 -17.92 8.00
C GLU A 125 0.96 -17.65 6.70
N VAL A 126 0.39 -16.87 5.78
CA VAL A 126 1.10 -16.46 4.57
C VAL A 126 2.28 -15.55 4.88
N LEU A 127 2.13 -14.64 5.86
CA LEU A 127 3.23 -13.77 6.31
C LEU A 127 4.36 -14.56 6.96
N GLU A 128 4.04 -15.59 7.74
CA GLU A 128 5.04 -16.49 8.35
C GLU A 128 5.85 -17.20 7.26
N ALA A 129 5.18 -17.76 6.27
CA ALA A 129 5.85 -18.39 5.13
C ALA A 129 6.72 -17.40 4.33
N ARG A 130 6.28 -16.13 4.21
CA ARG A 130 6.97 -15.09 3.45
C ARG A 130 8.18 -14.52 4.17
N TRP A 131 8.10 -14.31 5.49
CA TRP A 131 9.14 -13.66 6.29
C TRP A 131 10.09 -14.64 6.98
N GLY A 132 9.72 -15.94 7.07
CA GLY A 132 10.58 -16.98 7.62
C GLY A 132 11.08 -16.65 9.02
N ASP A 133 12.40 -16.67 9.22
CA ASP A 133 13.03 -16.43 10.52
C ASP A 133 12.75 -15.02 11.10
N ASP A 134 12.46 -14.06 10.24
CA ASP A 134 12.15 -12.67 10.65
C ASP A 134 10.67 -12.47 11.03
N PHE A 135 9.81 -13.47 10.83
CA PHE A 135 8.36 -13.35 11.05
C PHE A 135 8.01 -12.78 12.42
N THR A 136 8.57 -13.36 13.49
CA THR A 136 8.24 -12.92 14.86
C THR A 136 8.56 -11.44 15.08
N ALA A 137 9.70 -10.98 14.60
CA ALA A 137 10.12 -9.59 14.76
C ALA A 137 9.23 -8.63 13.95
N TYR A 138 9.00 -8.93 12.67
CA TYR A 138 8.17 -8.09 11.80
C TYR A 138 6.71 -8.12 12.23
N TYR A 139 6.15 -9.28 12.52
CA TYR A 139 4.76 -9.40 12.94
C TYR A 139 4.49 -8.65 14.25
N SER A 140 5.39 -8.77 15.25
CA SER A 140 5.26 -8.04 16.52
C SER A 140 5.29 -6.53 16.31
N ARG A 141 6.16 -6.05 15.41
CA ARG A 141 6.23 -4.63 15.04
C ARG A 141 4.95 -4.15 14.38
N PHE A 142 4.46 -4.85 13.35
CA PHE A 142 3.19 -4.54 12.67
C PHE A 142 2.01 -4.58 13.64
N ALA A 143 2.00 -5.53 14.55
CA ALA A 143 0.97 -5.66 15.57
C ALA A 143 0.92 -4.44 16.51
N ALA A 144 2.08 -3.95 16.96
CA ALA A 144 2.14 -2.73 17.79
C ALA A 144 1.65 -1.50 17.03
N LEU A 145 2.05 -1.35 15.76
CA LEU A 145 1.58 -0.26 14.90
C LEU A 145 0.07 -0.36 14.60
N ALA A 146 -0.45 -1.56 14.40
CA ALA A 146 -1.88 -1.77 14.19
C ALA A 146 -2.71 -1.40 15.43
N ASP A 147 -2.21 -1.70 16.62
CA ASP A 147 -2.85 -1.29 17.89
C ASP A 147 -2.90 0.25 18.03
N GLU A 148 -1.87 0.97 17.54
CA GLU A 148 -1.85 2.42 17.48
C GLU A 148 -2.81 2.98 16.41
N ALA A 149 -2.84 2.38 15.23
CA ALA A 149 -3.63 2.84 14.09
C ALA A 149 -5.12 2.52 14.19
N ALA A 150 -5.53 1.52 14.98
CA ALA A 150 -6.89 0.95 14.96
C ALA A 150 -8.02 1.97 15.20
N GLY A 151 -7.75 3.05 15.98
CA GLY A 151 -8.71 4.11 16.24
C GLY A 151 -8.68 5.27 15.23
N ALA A 152 -7.74 5.26 14.28
CA ALA A 152 -7.50 6.37 13.36
C ALA A 152 -8.18 6.14 12.00
N LEU A 153 -8.86 7.15 11.48
CA LEU A 153 -9.49 7.16 10.16
C LEU A 153 -9.24 8.48 9.45
N LEU A 154 -9.00 8.41 8.15
CA LEU A 154 -9.13 9.56 7.27
C LEU A 154 -10.60 9.77 6.96
N CYS A 155 -11.09 10.99 7.20
CA CYS A 155 -12.48 11.32 6.97
C CYS A 155 -12.64 12.54 6.06
N TYR A 156 -13.68 12.51 5.25
CA TYR A 156 -14.13 13.64 4.45
C TYR A 156 -15.65 13.76 4.55
N GLY A 157 -16.15 14.99 4.84
CA GLY A 157 -17.57 15.22 4.99
C GLY A 157 -18.24 14.43 6.12
N GLY A 158 -17.47 14.02 7.15
CA GLY A 158 -17.98 13.26 8.30
C GLY A 158 -18.07 11.74 8.08
N ALA A 159 -17.58 11.22 6.93
CA ALA A 159 -17.52 9.79 6.62
C ALA A 159 -16.08 9.35 6.33
N PRO A 160 -15.76 8.05 6.45
CA PRO A 160 -14.47 7.53 6.02
C PRO A 160 -14.17 7.91 4.57
N ALA A 161 -12.95 8.36 4.30
CA ALA A 161 -12.52 8.74 2.96
C ALA A 161 -12.08 7.52 2.16
N ALA A 162 -12.41 7.48 0.87
CA ALA A 162 -11.85 6.49 -0.07
C ALA A 162 -10.38 6.85 -0.34
N ALA A 163 -9.51 6.54 0.61
CA ALA A 163 -8.09 6.89 0.61
C ALA A 163 -7.31 6.00 -0.36
N CYS A 164 -7.51 6.22 -1.67
CA CYS A 164 -6.75 5.51 -2.70
C CYS A 164 -5.28 5.94 -2.67
N TYR A 165 -4.39 4.98 -2.85
CA TYR A 165 -2.95 5.20 -2.92
C TYR A 165 -2.34 4.40 -4.08
N HIS A 166 -1.15 4.80 -4.50
CA HIS A 166 -0.37 4.10 -5.52
C HIS A 166 1.12 4.33 -5.28
N SER A 167 1.94 3.37 -5.64
CA SER A 167 3.39 3.43 -5.40
C SER A 167 4.12 4.39 -6.34
N ILE A 168 3.60 4.60 -7.54
CA ILE A 168 4.21 5.44 -8.58
C ILE A 168 3.12 6.26 -9.27
N SER A 169 3.38 7.56 -9.42
CA SER A 169 2.55 8.47 -10.20
C SER A 169 3.36 9.02 -11.38
N ASN A 170 2.76 9.06 -12.55
CA ASN A 170 3.38 9.64 -13.75
C ASN A 170 3.06 11.13 -13.94
N GLY A 171 2.46 11.77 -12.94
CA GLY A 171 2.03 13.16 -13.00
C GLY A 171 0.56 13.32 -13.24
#